data_b0cdcfa777270dd83337a4d3d6597626
#
_entry.id   b0cdcfa777270dd83337a4d3d6597626
#
_cell.length_a   1.000
_cell.length_b   1.000
_cell.length_c   1.000
_cell.angle_alpha   90.00
_cell.angle_beta   90.00
_cell.angle_gamma   90.00
#
_symmetry.space_group_name_H-M   'P 1'
#
loop_
_entity.id
_entity.type
_entity.pdbx_description
1 polymer ?
#
loop_
_entity_poly.entity_id
_entity_poly.type
_entity_poly.pdbx_seq_one_letter_code
_entity_poly.pdbx_strand_id
1 'polypeptide(L)'
;MTDPRTRTRVDENETESEDESEAIDCPECGGNLVVDDEHGETVCGDCGLVVEEGEIDRGPEWRAFDAGEKDSKSRVGAPTTNMMHDKGLSTNIDWRDKDAYGNSLSGKQRQKMQRLRKWNERFRTRDSKERNLKQALGEIDRMASALGLPENVREMASVIYRRALDENLLPGRSIEGVSTASVYAAARQAGVPRSLDEINEVSRVEKSEIARTYRYVVRKLGLEVQPADPESYVPRFASSLDMSDEAEHRARTLL
;
A
#
# COMPACT_ATOMS: atom_id res chain seq x y z
N MET A 1 28.25 49.71 -28.84
CA MET A 1 26.97 50.44 -28.97
C MET A 1 25.89 49.43 -28.82
N THR A 2 25.27 49.48 -27.65
CA THR A 2 23.90 49.23 -27.23
C THR A 2 23.27 47.85 -27.48
N ASP A 3 23.33 47.03 -26.43
CA ASP A 3 22.36 46.04 -26.01
C ASP A 3 21.02 46.73 -25.62
N PRO A 4 19.87 46.15 -25.84
CA PRO A 4 19.07 45.88 -24.65
C PRO A 4 18.37 44.51 -24.62
N ARG A 5 18.54 43.86 -23.49
CA ARG A 5 17.77 42.74 -22.94
C ARG A 5 16.29 43.00 -22.95
N THR A 6 15.54 42.14 -23.60
CA THR A 6 14.08 42.04 -23.40
C THR A 6 13.81 40.77 -22.60
N ARG A 7 13.47 40.93 -21.33
CA ARG A 7 12.87 39.89 -20.48
C ARG A 7 11.43 39.72 -20.98
N THR A 8 11.14 38.59 -21.56
CA THR A 8 9.76 38.13 -21.73
C THR A 8 9.33 37.45 -20.42
N ARG A 9 8.34 38.06 -19.78
CA ARG A 9 7.51 37.46 -18.74
C ARG A 9 6.84 36.24 -19.35
N VAL A 10 7.00 35.10 -18.72
CA VAL A 10 6.16 33.93 -18.96
C VAL A 10 4.90 34.15 -18.13
N ASP A 11 3.81 34.45 -18.79
CA ASP A 11 2.47 34.44 -18.20
C ASP A 11 2.15 32.99 -17.83
N GLU A 12 1.92 32.76 -16.56
CA GLU A 12 1.30 31.53 -16.04
C GLU A 12 -0.12 31.49 -16.57
N ASN A 13 -0.32 30.73 -17.62
CA ASN A 13 -1.65 30.44 -18.14
C ASN A 13 -2.20 29.29 -17.31
N GLU A 14 -3.04 29.62 -16.34
CA GLU A 14 -3.95 28.70 -15.68
C GLU A 14 -4.82 28.07 -16.76
N THR A 15 -4.51 26.84 -17.13
CA THR A 15 -5.43 26.01 -17.90
C THR A 15 -6.54 25.55 -16.96
N GLU A 16 -7.55 26.39 -16.81
CA GLU A 16 -8.87 25.93 -16.47
C GLU A 16 -9.27 24.93 -17.57
N SER A 17 -9.32 23.66 -17.21
CA SER A 17 -9.99 22.64 -18.01
C SER A 17 -11.47 22.95 -17.94
N GLU A 18 -11.94 23.78 -18.88
CA GLU A 18 -13.34 23.83 -19.24
C GLU A 18 -13.69 22.43 -19.76
N ASP A 19 -14.32 21.62 -18.91
CA ASP A 19 -15.14 20.51 -19.36
C ASP A 19 -16.24 21.14 -20.24
N GLU A 20 -16.00 21.15 -21.53
CA GLU A 20 -17.05 21.37 -22.53
C GLU A 20 -17.99 20.16 -22.42
N SER A 21 -18.91 20.21 -21.43
CA SER A 21 -20.14 19.43 -21.50
C SER A 21 -20.86 19.90 -22.77
N GLU A 22 -20.76 19.13 -23.84
CA GLU A 22 -21.66 19.26 -24.98
C GLU A 22 -23.07 19.26 -24.39
N ALA A 23 -23.72 20.41 -24.44
CA ALA A 23 -25.10 20.55 -24.02
C ALA A 23 -25.94 19.67 -24.95
N ILE A 24 -26.21 18.45 -24.54
CA ILE A 24 -27.07 17.53 -25.27
C ILE A 24 -28.48 18.04 -25.05
N ASP A 25 -29.07 18.67 -26.06
CA ASP A 25 -30.46 19.11 -26.02
C ASP A 25 -31.40 17.90 -26.01
N CYS A 26 -32.54 18.02 -25.34
CA CYS A 26 -33.55 16.96 -25.29
C CYS A 26 -33.97 16.51 -26.71
N PRO A 27 -33.94 15.22 -27.04
CA PRO A 27 -34.26 14.73 -28.39
C PRO A 27 -35.73 14.93 -28.80
N GLU A 28 -36.65 15.14 -27.84
CA GLU A 28 -38.06 15.36 -28.13
C GLU A 28 -38.46 16.84 -28.20
N CYS A 29 -37.99 17.66 -27.25
CA CYS A 29 -38.44 19.05 -27.17
C CYS A 29 -37.32 20.09 -27.36
N GLY A 30 -36.05 19.70 -27.44
CA GLY A 30 -34.93 20.62 -27.51
C GLY A 30 -34.71 21.44 -26.21
N GLY A 31 -35.28 21.00 -25.10
CA GLY A 31 -35.16 21.66 -23.80
C GLY A 31 -33.88 21.28 -23.05
N ASN A 32 -33.56 22.03 -22.00
CA ASN A 32 -32.35 21.80 -21.19
C ASN A 32 -32.46 20.51 -20.40
N LEU A 33 -31.37 19.74 -20.40
CA LEU A 33 -31.22 18.55 -19.57
C LEU A 33 -30.71 18.95 -18.20
N VAL A 34 -31.28 18.34 -17.16
CA VAL A 34 -30.91 18.52 -15.76
C VAL A 34 -30.50 17.13 -15.18
N VAL A 35 -29.35 17.07 -14.59
CA VAL A 35 -28.86 15.85 -13.91
C VAL A 35 -29.51 15.80 -12.52
N ASP A 36 -30.19 14.72 -12.22
CA ASP A 36 -30.73 14.42 -10.89
C ASP A 36 -29.81 13.45 -10.16
N ASP A 37 -28.93 14.01 -9.33
CA ASP A 37 -27.94 13.25 -8.56
C ASP A 37 -28.58 12.31 -7.53
N GLU A 38 -29.83 12.56 -7.09
CA GLU A 38 -30.52 11.70 -6.10
C GLU A 38 -31.00 10.40 -6.75
N HIS A 39 -31.37 10.43 -8.02
CA HIS A 39 -31.88 9.27 -8.77
C HIS A 39 -30.86 8.72 -9.77
N GLY A 40 -29.77 9.46 -10.05
CA GLY A 40 -28.77 9.09 -11.05
C GLY A 40 -29.32 9.10 -12.48
N GLU A 41 -30.18 10.04 -12.76
CA GLU A 41 -30.89 10.18 -14.04
C GLU A 41 -30.67 11.56 -14.63
N THR A 42 -30.57 11.63 -15.96
CA THR A 42 -30.56 12.90 -16.69
C THR A 42 -31.97 13.16 -17.29
N VAL A 43 -32.66 14.14 -16.76
CA VAL A 43 -34.06 14.44 -17.08
C VAL A 43 -34.20 15.79 -17.81
N CYS A 44 -35.08 15.86 -18.80
CA CYS A 44 -35.42 17.13 -19.41
C CYS A 44 -36.29 17.98 -18.46
N GLY A 45 -35.84 19.23 -18.18
CA GLY A 45 -36.56 20.15 -17.30
C GLY A 45 -37.90 20.62 -17.88
N ASP A 46 -38.11 20.57 -19.22
CA ASP A 46 -39.29 21.06 -19.88
C ASP A 46 -40.38 20.01 -20.15
N CYS A 47 -39.97 18.80 -20.60
CA CYS A 47 -40.92 17.73 -20.93
C CYS A 47 -40.87 16.53 -19.99
N GLY A 48 -39.90 16.46 -19.08
CA GLY A 48 -39.76 15.36 -18.12
C GLY A 48 -39.25 14.02 -18.71
N LEU A 49 -38.72 14.08 -19.97
CA LEU A 49 -38.14 12.87 -20.57
C LEU A 49 -36.83 12.50 -19.87
N VAL A 50 -36.70 11.26 -19.42
CA VAL A 50 -35.44 10.71 -18.96
C VAL A 50 -34.62 10.30 -20.18
N VAL A 51 -33.47 10.94 -20.38
CA VAL A 51 -32.61 10.72 -21.54
C VAL A 51 -31.55 9.66 -21.23
N GLU A 52 -31.06 9.64 -20.00
CA GLU A 52 -30.03 8.70 -19.56
C GLU A 52 -30.32 8.24 -18.14
N GLU A 53 -30.28 6.93 -17.92
CA GLU A 53 -30.43 6.28 -16.62
C GLU A 53 -29.14 5.54 -16.25
N GLY A 54 -28.83 5.48 -14.97
CA GLY A 54 -27.76 4.61 -14.46
C GLY A 54 -26.41 5.31 -14.31
N GLU A 55 -26.42 6.62 -14.09
CA GLU A 55 -25.20 7.31 -13.66
C GLU A 55 -24.64 6.66 -12.39
N ILE A 56 -23.38 6.25 -12.47
CA ILE A 56 -22.75 5.52 -11.35
C ILE A 56 -22.39 6.51 -10.25
N ASP A 57 -23.21 6.56 -9.19
CA ASP A 57 -22.82 7.25 -7.96
C ASP A 57 -21.57 6.60 -7.36
N ARG A 58 -20.46 7.32 -7.39
CA ARG A 58 -19.18 6.92 -6.80
C ARG A 58 -19.08 7.35 -5.34
N GLY A 59 -20.07 8.01 -4.82
CA GLY A 59 -20.16 8.44 -3.43
C GLY A 59 -20.47 7.26 -2.47
N PRO A 60 -20.20 7.43 -1.17
CA PRO A 60 -20.61 6.44 -0.18
C PRO A 60 -22.12 6.54 0.07
N GLU A 61 -22.86 5.44 -0.17
CA GLU A 61 -24.30 5.31 0.11
C GLU A 61 -24.67 5.57 1.59
N TRP A 62 -23.69 5.68 2.46
CA TRP A 62 -23.90 5.80 3.90
C TRP A 62 -22.84 6.71 4.54
N ARG A 63 -23.21 7.38 5.60
CA ARG A 63 -22.31 8.18 6.44
C ARG A 63 -22.01 7.43 7.73
N ALA A 64 -20.75 7.44 8.16
CA ALA A 64 -20.29 6.93 9.43
C ALA A 64 -19.51 8.01 10.16
N PHE A 65 -19.85 8.26 11.41
CA PHE A 65 -19.19 9.25 12.26
C PHE A 65 -18.18 8.60 13.22
N ASP A 66 -18.26 7.27 13.40
CA ASP A 66 -17.38 6.49 14.27
C ASP A 66 -16.82 5.28 13.51
N ALA A 67 -15.62 4.81 13.95
CA ALA A 67 -14.95 3.66 13.35
C ALA A 67 -15.79 2.38 13.45
N GLY A 68 -16.48 2.15 14.58
CA GLY A 68 -17.36 1.00 14.75
C GLY A 68 -18.58 1.03 13.82
N GLU A 69 -19.12 2.23 13.58
CA GLU A 69 -20.23 2.44 12.65
C GLU A 69 -19.77 2.22 11.20
N LYS A 70 -18.56 2.68 10.84
CA LYS A 70 -17.93 2.44 9.56
C LYS A 70 -17.75 0.94 9.29
N ASP A 71 -17.24 0.18 10.26
CA ASP A 71 -17.04 -1.26 10.13
C ASP A 71 -18.37 -2.03 9.96
N SER A 72 -19.44 -1.59 10.64
CA SER A 72 -20.75 -2.23 10.57
C SER A 72 -21.53 -1.89 9.30
N LYS A 73 -21.36 -0.68 8.75
CA LYS A 73 -22.08 -0.18 7.56
C LYS A 73 -21.34 -0.42 6.26
N SER A 74 -20.01 -0.59 6.31
CA SER A 74 -19.18 -0.78 5.11
C SER A 74 -19.57 -2.05 4.36
N ARG A 75 -19.93 -1.90 3.09
CA ARG A 75 -20.25 -3.00 2.17
C ARG A 75 -19.14 -3.29 1.18
N VAL A 76 -18.13 -2.43 1.14
CA VAL A 76 -16.94 -2.58 0.28
C VAL A 76 -15.90 -3.44 0.98
N GLY A 77 -15.13 -4.19 0.21
CA GLY A 77 -13.99 -4.93 0.72
C GLY A 77 -12.87 -4.01 1.23
N ALA A 78 -11.91 -4.59 1.91
CA ALA A 78 -10.71 -3.87 2.30
C ALA A 78 -9.98 -3.28 1.07
N PRO A 79 -9.30 -2.13 1.20
CA PRO A 79 -8.52 -1.57 0.10
C PRO A 79 -7.44 -2.56 -0.37
N THR A 80 -7.10 -2.50 -1.65
CA THR A 80 -6.04 -3.33 -2.19
C THR A 80 -4.69 -2.94 -1.58
N THR A 81 -3.89 -3.92 -1.18
CA THR A 81 -2.56 -3.69 -0.59
C THR A 81 -1.52 -4.63 -1.20
N ASN A 82 -0.30 -4.15 -1.35
CA ASN A 82 0.82 -4.98 -1.80
C ASN A 82 1.39 -5.90 -0.71
N MET A 83 0.97 -5.72 0.54
CA MET A 83 1.41 -6.55 1.68
C MET A 83 0.81 -7.97 1.66
N MET A 84 -0.26 -8.22 0.88
CA MET A 84 -0.85 -9.53 0.71
C MET A 84 -0.48 -10.12 -0.65
N HIS A 85 -0.21 -11.44 -0.74
CA HIS A 85 0.20 -12.10 -1.99
C HIS A 85 -0.81 -11.91 -3.12
N ASP A 86 -2.10 -11.89 -2.80
CA ASP A 86 -3.25 -11.69 -3.69
C ASP A 86 -3.75 -10.23 -3.71
N LYS A 87 -2.99 -9.30 -3.17
CA LYS A 87 -3.36 -7.88 -2.99
C LYS A 87 -4.66 -7.65 -2.19
N GLY A 88 -5.09 -8.62 -1.41
CA GLY A 88 -6.35 -8.56 -0.66
C GLY A 88 -7.60 -8.84 -1.47
N LEU A 89 -7.48 -9.27 -2.74
CA LEU A 89 -8.62 -9.50 -3.63
C LEU A 89 -9.37 -10.80 -3.35
N SER A 90 -8.73 -11.79 -2.70
CA SER A 90 -9.38 -13.08 -2.42
C SER A 90 -10.07 -13.07 -1.07
N THR A 91 -11.25 -13.68 -1.04
CA THR A 91 -11.97 -13.91 0.22
C THR A 91 -11.39 -15.07 1.01
N ASN A 92 -11.37 -14.94 2.33
CA ASN A 92 -10.96 -15.99 3.25
C ASN A 92 -12.17 -16.64 3.90
N ILE A 93 -12.09 -17.96 4.11
CA ILE A 93 -13.03 -18.65 4.98
C ILE A 93 -12.56 -18.42 6.42
N ASP A 94 -13.38 -17.77 7.24
CA ASP A 94 -13.05 -17.45 8.63
C ASP A 94 -12.53 -18.68 9.38
N TRP A 95 -11.55 -18.47 10.24
CA TRP A 95 -10.96 -19.51 11.09
C TRP A 95 -11.86 -19.93 12.23
N ARG A 96 -12.84 -19.09 12.60
CA ARG A 96 -13.80 -19.35 13.66
C ARG A 96 -14.78 -20.44 13.19
N ASP A 97 -15.02 -21.44 14.05
CA ASP A 97 -16.01 -22.49 13.78
C ASP A 97 -17.39 -22.05 14.28
N LYS A 98 -17.85 -20.88 13.81
CA LYS A 98 -19.14 -20.26 14.15
C LYS A 98 -19.92 -19.94 12.88
N ASP A 99 -21.25 -19.93 13.01
CA ASP A 99 -22.15 -19.44 11.96
C ASP A 99 -22.30 -17.91 12.00
N ALA A 100 -23.06 -17.34 11.06
CA ALA A 100 -23.32 -15.90 11.01
C ALA A 100 -24.04 -15.34 12.26
N TYR A 101 -24.70 -16.21 13.02
CA TYR A 101 -25.41 -15.85 14.26
C TYR A 101 -24.56 -16.07 15.52
N GLY A 102 -23.31 -16.50 15.37
CA GLY A 102 -22.39 -16.73 16.48
C GLY A 102 -22.46 -18.12 17.11
N ASN A 103 -23.34 -19.03 16.64
CA ASN A 103 -23.48 -20.37 17.17
C ASN A 103 -22.34 -21.27 16.73
N SER A 104 -21.94 -22.20 17.59
CA SER A 104 -20.86 -23.17 17.27
C SER A 104 -21.34 -24.17 16.21
N LEU A 105 -20.50 -24.44 15.22
CA LEU A 105 -20.76 -25.44 14.19
C LEU A 105 -20.76 -26.86 14.76
N SER A 106 -21.62 -27.72 14.23
CA SER A 106 -21.60 -29.14 14.55
C SER A 106 -20.30 -29.82 14.13
N GLY A 107 -19.96 -30.97 14.73
CA GLY A 107 -18.72 -31.70 14.44
C GLY A 107 -18.55 -32.03 12.94
N LYS A 108 -19.62 -32.42 12.26
CA LYS A 108 -19.56 -32.68 10.79
C LYS A 108 -19.35 -31.41 9.98
N GLN A 109 -19.97 -30.31 10.34
CA GLN A 109 -19.80 -29.01 9.67
C GLN A 109 -18.38 -28.47 9.90
N ARG A 110 -17.84 -28.60 11.12
CA ARG A 110 -16.44 -28.22 11.45
C ARG A 110 -15.44 -28.97 10.58
N GLN A 111 -15.56 -30.28 10.46
CA GLN A 111 -14.69 -31.08 9.58
C GLN A 111 -14.79 -30.64 8.09
N LYS A 112 -16.02 -30.36 7.63
CA LYS A 112 -16.23 -29.85 6.27
C LYS A 112 -15.54 -28.51 6.08
N MET A 113 -15.70 -27.58 7.02
CA MET A 113 -15.06 -26.25 6.96
C MET A 113 -13.52 -26.34 7.00
N GLN A 114 -12.96 -27.19 7.85
CA GLN A 114 -11.50 -27.40 7.88
C GLN A 114 -10.98 -27.94 6.53
N ARG A 115 -11.70 -28.87 5.91
CA ARG A 115 -11.35 -29.37 4.58
C ARG A 115 -11.43 -28.26 3.52
N LEU A 116 -12.48 -27.43 3.55
CA LEU A 116 -12.64 -26.31 2.64
C LEU A 116 -11.55 -25.26 2.80
N ARG A 117 -11.19 -24.89 4.05
CA ARG A 117 -10.07 -23.98 4.34
C ARG A 117 -8.76 -24.50 3.74
N LYS A 118 -8.45 -25.79 3.95
CA LYS A 118 -7.24 -26.43 3.39
C LYS A 118 -7.22 -26.42 1.87
N TRP A 119 -8.35 -26.66 1.23
CA TRP A 119 -8.45 -26.59 -0.23
C TRP A 119 -8.36 -25.14 -0.72
N ASN A 120 -9.05 -24.20 -0.08
CA ASN A 120 -8.98 -22.77 -0.42
C ASN A 120 -7.54 -22.26 -0.36
N GLU A 121 -6.82 -22.60 0.70
CA GLU A 121 -5.40 -22.23 0.84
C GLU A 121 -4.51 -22.82 -0.27
N ARG A 122 -4.75 -24.08 -0.66
CA ARG A 122 -4.02 -24.71 -1.77
C ARG A 122 -4.30 -24.08 -3.13
N PHE A 123 -5.56 -23.67 -3.37
CA PHE A 123 -5.94 -23.03 -4.62
C PHE A 123 -5.39 -21.61 -4.73
N ARG A 124 -5.34 -20.88 -3.62
CA ARG A 124 -4.82 -19.51 -3.57
C ARG A 124 -3.31 -19.41 -3.78
N THR A 125 -2.56 -20.47 -3.48
CA THR A 125 -1.11 -20.52 -3.62
C THR A 125 -0.68 -21.67 -4.53
N ARG A 126 -1.28 -21.75 -5.71
CA ARG A 126 -1.04 -22.85 -6.64
C ARG A 126 0.36 -22.82 -7.21
N ASP A 127 0.84 -21.64 -7.58
CA ASP A 127 2.16 -21.48 -8.18
C ASP A 127 3.28 -21.43 -7.10
N SER A 128 4.47 -21.86 -7.48
CA SER A 128 5.66 -21.79 -6.62
C SER A 128 6.07 -20.33 -6.33
N LYS A 129 5.91 -19.43 -7.29
CA LYS A 129 6.16 -17.99 -7.12
C LYS A 129 5.23 -17.39 -6.08
N GLU A 130 3.94 -17.73 -6.11
CA GLU A 130 2.96 -17.25 -5.12
C GLU A 130 3.26 -17.76 -3.70
N ARG A 131 3.70 -19.02 -3.58
CA ARG A 131 4.12 -19.57 -2.27
C ARG A 131 5.33 -18.85 -1.71
N ASN A 132 6.34 -18.60 -2.55
CA ASN A 132 7.52 -17.83 -2.17
C ASN A 132 7.15 -16.40 -1.77
N LEU A 133 6.26 -15.77 -2.53
CA LEU A 133 5.76 -14.42 -2.24
C LEU A 133 5.03 -14.39 -0.89
N LYS A 134 4.12 -15.35 -0.64
CA LYS A 134 3.39 -15.43 0.63
C LYS A 134 4.35 -15.58 1.83
N GLN A 135 5.38 -16.43 1.70
CA GLN A 135 6.39 -16.61 2.73
C GLN A 135 7.18 -15.33 2.98
N ALA A 136 7.64 -14.69 1.91
CA ALA A 136 8.43 -13.46 1.99
C ALA A 136 7.65 -12.29 2.60
N LEU A 137 6.39 -12.11 2.20
CA LEU A 137 5.53 -11.06 2.76
C LEU A 137 5.28 -11.28 4.26
N GLY A 138 5.12 -12.54 4.69
CA GLY A 138 5.04 -12.88 6.11
C GLY A 138 6.33 -12.57 6.88
N GLU A 139 7.51 -12.78 6.28
CA GLU A 139 8.79 -12.40 6.89
C GLU A 139 8.98 -10.88 6.92
N ILE A 140 8.57 -10.16 5.87
CA ILE A 140 8.59 -8.69 5.84
C ILE A 140 7.73 -8.13 6.97
N ASP A 141 6.50 -8.63 7.13
CA ASP A 141 5.58 -8.17 8.18
C ASP A 141 6.13 -8.48 9.58
N ARG A 142 6.68 -9.67 9.79
CA ARG A 142 7.33 -10.06 11.05
C ARG A 142 8.48 -9.12 11.41
N MET A 143 9.40 -8.88 10.48
CA MET A 143 10.56 -8.01 10.69
C MET A 143 10.14 -6.56 10.90
N ALA A 144 9.22 -6.06 10.09
CA ALA A 144 8.73 -4.71 10.21
C ALA A 144 8.02 -4.47 11.55
N SER A 145 7.24 -5.45 12.03
CA SER A 145 6.62 -5.40 13.36
C SER A 145 7.64 -5.41 14.49
N ALA A 146 8.67 -6.27 14.40
CA ALA A 146 9.72 -6.35 15.41
C ALA A 146 10.60 -5.09 15.46
N LEU A 147 10.84 -4.45 14.31
CA LEU A 147 11.61 -3.20 14.20
C LEU A 147 10.76 -1.95 14.46
N GLY A 148 9.45 -2.07 14.63
CA GLY A 148 8.53 -0.93 14.76
C GLY A 148 8.53 -0.04 13.52
N LEU A 149 8.57 -0.62 12.32
CA LEU A 149 8.53 0.13 11.07
C LEU A 149 7.09 0.55 10.72
N PRO A 150 6.89 1.76 10.20
CA PRO A 150 5.58 2.23 9.79
C PRO A 150 5.05 1.45 8.57
N GLU A 151 3.75 1.51 8.35
CA GLU A 151 3.06 0.74 7.32
C GLU A 151 3.54 1.06 5.90
N ASN A 152 3.84 2.32 5.60
CA ASN A 152 4.39 2.74 4.31
C ASN A 152 5.72 2.04 3.98
N VAL A 153 6.59 1.81 4.97
CA VAL A 153 7.85 1.07 4.78
C VAL A 153 7.58 -0.40 4.52
N ARG A 154 6.59 -0.99 5.20
CA ARG A 154 6.17 -2.39 4.96
C ARG A 154 5.64 -2.57 3.54
N GLU A 155 4.80 -1.65 3.09
CA GLU A 155 4.25 -1.70 1.74
C GLU A 155 5.35 -1.51 0.68
N MET A 156 6.24 -0.54 0.87
CA MET A 156 7.39 -0.32 0.00
C MET A 156 8.30 -1.55 -0.07
N ALA A 157 8.60 -2.20 1.06
CA ALA A 157 9.37 -3.44 1.11
C ALA A 157 8.69 -4.57 0.31
N SER A 158 7.36 -4.65 0.41
CA SER A 158 6.56 -5.63 -0.33
C SER A 158 6.62 -5.37 -1.84
N VAL A 159 6.58 -4.12 -2.27
CA VAL A 159 6.72 -3.72 -3.68
C VAL A 159 8.13 -4.07 -4.20
N ILE A 160 9.18 -3.76 -3.44
CA ILE A 160 10.57 -4.10 -3.80
C ILE A 160 10.73 -5.61 -3.97
N TYR A 161 10.18 -6.40 -3.05
CA TYR A 161 10.25 -7.86 -3.15
C TYR A 161 9.49 -8.40 -4.37
N ARG A 162 8.30 -7.86 -4.68
CA ARG A 162 7.53 -8.24 -5.88
C ARG A 162 8.32 -7.95 -7.15
N ARG A 163 8.92 -6.77 -7.26
CA ARG A 163 9.78 -6.44 -8.39
C ARG A 163 10.97 -7.40 -8.50
N ALA A 164 11.61 -7.75 -7.38
CA ALA A 164 12.70 -8.72 -7.36
C ALA A 164 12.26 -10.13 -7.81
N LEU A 165 11.03 -10.53 -7.48
CA LEU A 165 10.44 -11.79 -7.92
C LEU A 165 10.12 -11.79 -9.42
N ASP A 166 9.55 -10.69 -9.94
CA ASP A 166 9.18 -10.53 -11.35
C ASP A 166 10.42 -10.50 -12.25
N GLU A 167 11.50 -9.84 -11.80
CA GLU A 167 12.79 -9.80 -12.48
C GLU A 167 13.65 -11.08 -12.28
N ASN A 168 13.09 -12.12 -11.63
CA ASN A 168 13.79 -13.39 -11.35
C ASN A 168 15.14 -13.21 -10.62
N LEU A 169 15.22 -12.33 -9.63
CA LEU A 169 16.44 -12.08 -8.86
C LEU A 169 16.66 -13.06 -7.69
N LEU A 170 15.71 -13.96 -7.43
CA LEU A 170 15.74 -14.94 -6.35
C LEU A 170 16.70 -16.13 -6.57
N PRO A 171 16.93 -16.64 -7.78
CA PRO A 171 17.76 -17.82 -7.97
C PRO A 171 19.14 -17.68 -7.30
N GLY A 172 19.50 -18.69 -6.49
CA GLY A 172 20.76 -18.71 -5.73
C GLY A 172 20.79 -17.85 -4.47
N ARG A 173 19.60 -17.39 -4.01
CA ARG A 173 19.44 -16.62 -2.75
C ARG A 173 18.30 -17.18 -1.93
N SER A 174 18.39 -16.99 -0.60
CA SER A 174 17.31 -17.34 0.31
C SER A 174 16.14 -16.35 0.18
N ILE A 175 14.92 -16.84 0.36
CA ILE A 175 13.72 -15.98 0.41
C ILE A 175 13.86 -14.98 1.54
N GLU A 176 14.34 -15.43 2.69
CA GLU A 176 14.60 -14.64 3.87
C GLU A 176 15.66 -13.56 3.62
N GLY A 177 16.72 -13.88 2.88
CA GLY A 177 17.76 -12.92 2.53
C GLY A 177 17.27 -11.79 1.63
N VAL A 178 16.42 -12.13 0.62
CA VAL A 178 15.84 -11.11 -0.28
C VAL A 178 14.77 -10.29 0.46
N SER A 179 13.92 -10.92 1.30
CA SER A 179 12.92 -10.18 2.09
C SER A 179 13.57 -9.23 3.08
N THR A 180 14.63 -9.65 3.78
CA THR A 180 15.40 -8.79 4.69
C THR A 180 16.06 -7.63 3.95
N ALA A 181 16.66 -7.89 2.78
CA ALA A 181 17.24 -6.86 1.94
C ALA A 181 16.20 -5.85 1.45
N SER A 182 14.98 -6.30 1.14
CA SER A 182 13.86 -5.43 0.74
C SER A 182 13.41 -4.52 1.88
N VAL A 183 13.30 -5.04 3.11
CA VAL A 183 12.98 -4.24 4.31
C VAL A 183 14.04 -3.18 4.56
N TYR A 184 15.32 -3.56 4.47
CA TYR A 184 16.41 -2.60 4.63
C TYR A 184 16.42 -1.52 3.55
N ALA A 185 16.21 -1.90 2.29
CA ALA A 185 16.12 -0.94 1.19
C ALA A 185 14.95 0.03 1.36
N ALA A 186 13.77 -0.47 1.74
CA ALA A 186 12.59 0.35 1.98
C ALA A 186 12.80 1.33 3.15
N ALA A 187 13.37 0.87 4.26
CA ALA A 187 13.69 1.73 5.41
C ALA A 187 14.66 2.86 5.00
N ARG A 188 15.66 2.53 4.18
CA ARG A 188 16.62 3.52 3.66
C ARG A 188 15.97 4.53 2.71
N GLN A 189 15.08 4.10 1.81
CA GLN A 189 14.36 4.99 0.90
C GLN A 189 13.37 5.90 1.63
N ALA A 190 12.73 5.39 2.68
CA ALA A 190 11.80 6.15 3.51
C ALA A 190 12.50 7.08 4.53
N GLY A 191 13.82 7.10 4.58
CA GLY A 191 14.58 7.89 5.56
C GLY A 191 14.40 7.41 7.02
N VAL A 192 13.94 6.18 7.23
CA VAL A 192 13.80 5.61 8.57
C VAL A 192 15.13 5.02 9.02
N PRO A 193 15.78 5.62 10.05
CA PRO A 193 17.12 5.19 10.46
C PRO A 193 17.07 3.79 11.11
N ARG A 194 17.60 2.80 10.41
CA ARG A 194 17.80 1.43 10.89
C ARG A 194 19.18 0.94 10.47
N SER A 195 19.96 0.46 11.43
CA SER A 195 21.28 -0.10 11.16
C SER A 195 21.18 -1.53 10.64
N LEU A 196 22.23 -1.99 9.95
CA LEU A 196 22.33 -3.39 9.54
C LEU A 196 22.40 -4.36 10.73
N ASP A 197 22.93 -3.91 11.86
CA ASP A 197 23.02 -4.74 13.05
C ASP A 197 21.66 -5.00 13.67
N GLU A 198 20.82 -3.97 13.78
CA GLU A 198 19.46 -4.11 14.25
C GLU A 198 18.60 -5.01 13.34
N ILE A 199 18.77 -4.89 12.04
CA ILE A 199 18.08 -5.77 11.09
C ILE A 199 18.59 -7.20 11.20
N ASN A 200 19.89 -7.40 11.44
CA ASN A 200 20.46 -8.72 11.65
C ASN A 200 19.92 -9.41 12.91
N GLU A 201 19.70 -8.68 14.00
CA GLU A 201 19.14 -9.23 15.24
C GLU A 201 17.73 -9.83 15.03
N VAL A 202 16.94 -9.23 14.15
CA VAL A 202 15.58 -9.66 13.85
C VAL A 202 15.52 -10.66 12.70
N SER A 203 16.54 -10.65 11.83
CA SER A 203 16.63 -11.50 10.64
C SER A 203 17.00 -12.95 11.00
N ARG A 204 16.64 -13.87 10.10
CA ARG A 204 17.10 -15.27 10.15
C ARG A 204 18.37 -15.50 9.35
N VAL A 205 18.94 -14.44 8.78
CA VAL A 205 20.06 -14.49 7.85
C VAL A 205 21.19 -13.64 8.40
N GLU A 206 22.41 -14.07 8.21
CA GLU A 206 23.60 -13.38 8.73
C GLU A 206 23.84 -12.02 8.04
N LYS A 207 24.40 -11.06 8.78
CA LYS A 207 24.72 -9.70 8.34
C LYS A 207 25.48 -9.66 7.00
N SER A 208 26.41 -10.58 6.80
CA SER A 208 27.23 -10.66 5.57
C SER A 208 26.40 -10.99 4.34
N GLU A 209 25.42 -11.89 4.49
CA GLU A 209 24.48 -12.28 3.44
C GLU A 209 23.48 -11.16 3.17
N ILE A 210 22.95 -10.51 4.21
CA ILE A 210 22.05 -9.36 4.10
C ILE A 210 22.73 -8.26 3.29
N ALA A 211 23.95 -7.87 3.66
CA ALA A 211 24.70 -6.81 2.98
C ALA A 211 25.00 -7.13 1.51
N ARG A 212 25.29 -8.40 1.20
CA ARG A 212 25.54 -8.88 -0.16
C ARG A 212 24.24 -8.86 -0.98
N THR A 213 23.15 -9.37 -0.43
CA THR A 213 21.85 -9.44 -1.09
C THR A 213 21.28 -8.04 -1.30
N TYR A 214 21.38 -7.15 -0.32
CA TYR A 214 20.97 -5.75 -0.43
C TYR A 214 21.68 -5.04 -1.58
N ARG A 215 23.02 -5.09 -1.64
CA ARG A 215 23.78 -4.47 -2.75
C ARG A 215 23.39 -5.03 -4.12
N TYR A 216 23.07 -6.31 -4.18
CA TYR A 216 22.62 -6.94 -5.41
C TYR A 216 21.24 -6.46 -5.84
N VAL A 217 20.26 -6.47 -4.92
CA VAL A 217 18.88 -6.04 -5.18
C VAL A 217 18.85 -4.56 -5.60
N VAL A 218 19.51 -3.68 -4.83
CA VAL A 218 19.60 -2.25 -5.14
C VAL A 218 20.17 -1.99 -6.54
N ARG A 219 21.27 -2.68 -6.88
CA ARG A 219 21.90 -2.53 -8.19
C ARG A 219 21.05 -3.06 -9.34
N LYS A 220 20.37 -4.19 -9.13
CA LYS A 220 19.59 -4.83 -10.20
C LYS A 220 18.27 -4.11 -10.45
N LEU A 221 17.60 -3.68 -9.41
CA LEU A 221 16.35 -2.93 -9.51
C LEU A 221 16.54 -1.43 -9.77
N GLY A 222 17.80 -0.95 -9.79
CA GLY A 222 18.09 0.48 -9.98
C GLY A 222 17.46 1.35 -8.88
N LEU A 223 17.45 0.87 -7.61
CA LEU A 223 16.86 1.64 -6.53
C LEU A 223 17.75 2.82 -6.17
N GLU A 224 17.18 4.01 -6.19
CA GLU A 224 17.84 5.21 -5.70
C GLU A 224 17.80 5.22 -4.17
N VAL A 225 18.92 4.94 -3.56
CA VAL A 225 19.09 4.96 -2.11
C VAL A 225 20.18 5.94 -1.76
N GLN A 226 19.81 7.01 -1.09
CA GLN A 226 20.76 8.01 -0.64
C GLN A 226 21.70 7.47 0.46
N PRO A 227 22.91 8.02 0.61
CA PRO A 227 23.77 7.72 1.75
C PRO A 227 23.02 7.92 3.07
N ALA A 228 23.34 7.10 4.08
CA ALA A 228 22.73 7.28 5.38
C ALA A 228 23.25 8.59 5.99
N ASP A 229 22.33 9.42 6.46
CA ASP A 229 22.65 10.60 7.24
C ASP A 229 22.88 10.18 8.70
N PRO A 230 24.09 10.34 9.26
CA PRO A 230 24.39 9.96 10.63
C PRO A 230 23.54 10.72 11.65
N GLU A 231 23.19 11.98 11.39
CA GLU A 231 22.40 12.82 12.26
C GLU A 231 21.03 12.21 12.55
N SER A 232 20.41 11.57 11.56
CA SER A 232 19.10 10.92 11.68
C SER A 232 19.05 9.77 12.70
N TYR A 233 20.21 9.16 13.03
CA TYR A 233 20.32 8.08 14.01
C TYR A 233 20.47 8.56 15.45
N VAL A 234 20.94 9.79 15.67
CA VAL A 234 21.26 10.33 16.99
C VAL A 234 20.07 10.29 17.96
N PRO A 235 18.86 10.77 17.59
CA PRO A 235 17.73 10.78 18.53
C PRO A 235 17.37 9.39 19.04
N ARG A 236 17.44 8.42 18.15
CA ARG A 236 17.09 7.06 18.44
C ARG A 236 18.11 6.38 19.38
N PHE A 237 19.39 6.57 19.10
CA PHE A 237 20.43 6.05 19.99
C PHE A 237 20.44 6.75 21.34
N ALA A 238 20.22 8.05 21.38
CA ALA A 238 20.08 8.80 22.62
C ALA A 238 18.93 8.27 23.48
N SER A 239 17.75 8.03 22.86
CA SER A 239 16.61 7.43 23.54
C SER A 239 16.86 6.00 23.99
N SER A 240 17.56 5.17 23.21
CA SER A 240 17.88 3.78 23.60
C SER A 240 18.91 3.67 24.74
N LEU A 241 19.76 4.68 24.89
CA LEU A 241 20.80 4.76 25.92
C LEU A 241 20.37 5.64 27.12
N ASP A 242 19.14 6.13 27.12
CA ASP A 242 18.61 7.04 28.15
C ASP A 242 19.52 8.25 28.40
N MET A 243 20.00 8.86 27.31
CA MET A 243 20.89 10.02 27.35
C MET A 243 20.08 11.33 27.51
N SER A 244 20.74 12.35 28.11
CA SER A 244 20.11 13.67 28.28
C SER A 244 20.00 14.40 26.93
N ASP A 245 19.01 15.31 26.82
CA ASP A 245 18.80 16.17 25.65
C ASP A 245 20.03 17.01 25.30
N GLU A 246 20.80 17.43 26.32
CA GLU A 246 22.05 18.17 26.12
C GLU A 246 23.11 17.34 25.40
N ALA A 247 23.22 16.04 25.75
CA ALA A 247 24.14 15.11 25.11
C ALA A 247 23.71 14.83 23.66
N GLU A 248 22.41 14.68 23.41
CA GLU A 248 21.86 14.53 22.08
C GLU A 248 22.15 15.76 21.21
N HIS A 249 21.88 16.96 21.72
CA HIS A 249 22.15 18.21 21.00
C HIS A 249 23.65 18.37 20.68
N ARG A 250 24.51 18.04 21.65
CA ARG A 250 25.96 18.09 21.43
C ARG A 250 26.44 17.08 20.38
N ALA A 251 25.85 15.89 20.36
CA ALA A 251 26.16 14.87 19.33
C ALA A 251 25.79 15.36 17.93
N ARG A 252 24.62 15.98 17.77
CA ARG A 252 24.21 16.58 16.48
C ARG A 252 25.11 17.75 16.05
N THR A 253 25.64 18.52 17.00
CA THR A 253 26.53 19.65 16.69
C THR A 253 27.92 19.17 16.25
N LEU A 254 28.33 17.96 16.61
CA LEU A 254 29.63 17.39 16.29
C LEU A 254 29.64 16.59 14.98
N LEU A 255 28.47 16.22 14.45
CA LEU A 255 28.30 15.54 13.15
C LEU A 255 28.22 16.50 12.00
#